data_9e9fcaa4e66fb9135ca8cebb0e90e207
#
_entry.id   9e9fcaa4e66fb9135ca8cebb0e90e207
#
_cell.length_a   1.000
_cell.length_b   1.000
_cell.length_c   1.000
_cell.angle_alpha   90.00
_cell.angle_beta   90.00
_cell.angle_gamma   90.00
#
_symmetry.space_group_name_H-M   'P 1'
#
loop_
_entity.id
_entity.type
_entity.pdbx_description
1 polymer ?
#
loop_
_entity_poly.entity_id
_entity_poly.type
_entity_poly.pdbx_seq_one_letter_code
_entity_poly.pdbx_strand_id
1 'polypeptide(L)'
;MLNLTIGSNDQPISLQIDTGSSDLWVINANNSWCSETSQGKGLYSTEKGNLDSGDFEDESYDEDHDCSLYGTFDPTDSDTWRATPGSFSTIYGDRTGANGSWGQDTVTIQGVEIKDVYIAQSDEADEIFGVLGIGYRNNEATNFTTATESAFTYDNLPITMKNQGLIYKNTYSIYLDEASDIDSAILLFGAIDHDKYTGDLGLLPIATNSIELDVFLNGIYMSDGDSNVTIATGSVRTLLDTGTSLTLLPSDVLEAILDQIGASTSNDDSGLALYTAKCSSLKDQTFTFDFMGYELTVPVSGFVTEKSGKTCTLGFRSSDGLGIDYVFGDSFLSNVYFVADLDDNEIAIGVANTESTTEDLEAISDIIPSATQAPEYSSTQDASGLKLETGSITISVHKAVKSSGAVANVKPNLANSLICSIVLMASLVLLI
;
A
#
# COMPACT_ATOMS: atom_id res chain seq x y z
N MET A 1 8.11 4.60 3.94
CA MET A 1 8.29 4.70 5.41
C MET A 1 7.80 6.05 5.94
N LEU A 2 7.17 6.07 7.12
CA LEU A 2 6.75 7.27 7.83
C LEU A 2 7.65 7.49 9.05
N ASN A 3 8.23 8.69 9.17
CA ASN A 3 9.00 9.10 10.34
C ASN A 3 8.09 9.78 11.37
N LEU A 4 8.11 9.28 12.58
CA LEU A 4 7.36 9.81 13.73
C LEU A 4 8.18 9.67 15.01
N THR A 5 7.66 10.20 16.12
CA THR A 5 8.22 9.92 17.45
C THR A 5 7.16 9.36 18.38
N ILE A 6 7.59 8.53 19.35
CA ILE A 6 6.71 7.90 20.34
C ILE A 6 7.22 8.19 21.75
N GLY A 7 6.26 8.43 22.65
CA GLY A 7 6.49 8.60 24.07
C GLY A 7 6.93 10.00 24.47
N SER A 8 7.06 10.21 25.79
CA SER A 8 7.41 11.49 26.39
C SER A 8 8.83 11.98 26.08
N ASN A 9 9.70 11.10 25.59
CA ASN A 9 11.09 11.39 25.24
C ASN A 9 11.32 11.42 23.71
N ASP A 10 10.23 11.49 22.92
CA ASP A 10 10.27 11.64 21.46
C ASP A 10 11.19 10.60 20.77
N GLN A 11 11.03 9.31 21.11
CA GLN A 11 11.82 8.23 20.52
C GLN A 11 11.53 8.15 19.01
N PRO A 12 12.55 8.37 18.12
CA PRO A 12 12.34 8.42 16.68
C PRO A 12 12.18 7.02 16.11
N ILE A 13 11.14 6.83 15.31
CA ILE A 13 10.82 5.55 14.66
C ILE A 13 10.34 5.81 13.24
N SER A 14 10.78 4.94 12.31
CA SER A 14 10.30 4.88 10.93
C SER A 14 9.45 3.64 10.75
N LEU A 15 8.21 3.81 10.28
CA LEU A 15 7.24 2.73 10.11
C LEU A 15 6.85 2.56 8.64
N GLN A 16 6.62 1.32 8.22
CA GLN A 16 5.93 1.05 6.98
C GLN A 16 4.47 1.43 7.11
N ILE A 17 3.94 2.18 6.14
CA ILE A 17 2.52 2.49 6.05
C ILE A 17 1.84 1.31 5.37
N ASP A 18 0.78 0.81 5.99
CA ASP A 18 0.08 -0.38 5.54
C ASP A 18 -1.44 -0.15 5.52
N THR A 19 -2.02 -0.09 4.32
CA THR A 19 -3.46 0.03 4.14
C THR A 19 -4.17 -1.33 4.20
N GLY A 20 -3.44 -2.44 4.11
CA GLY A 20 -3.93 -3.81 4.21
C GLY A 20 -4.07 -4.31 5.65
N SER A 21 -3.50 -3.60 6.65
CA SER A 21 -3.65 -3.93 8.07
C SER A 21 -4.10 -2.72 8.90
N SER A 22 -4.26 -2.89 10.23
CA SER A 22 -4.90 -1.87 11.06
C SER A 22 -4.21 -1.60 12.38
N ASP A 23 -3.15 -2.34 12.68
CA ASP A 23 -2.42 -2.22 13.94
C ASP A 23 -1.17 -1.36 13.78
N LEU A 24 -0.92 -0.49 14.75
CA LEU A 24 0.38 0.15 14.89
C LEU A 24 1.24 -0.70 15.82
N TRP A 25 2.36 -1.19 15.30
CA TRP A 25 3.35 -1.89 16.12
C TRP A 25 4.77 -1.43 15.81
N VAL A 26 5.64 -1.55 16.79
CA VAL A 26 7.02 -1.08 16.77
C VAL A 26 7.95 -2.15 17.31
N ILE A 27 9.21 -2.12 16.88
CA ILE A 27 10.24 -3.00 17.42
C ILE A 27 10.61 -2.54 18.84
N ASN A 28 10.52 -3.44 19.82
CA ASN A 28 11.00 -3.19 21.17
C ASN A 28 12.53 -3.09 21.16
N ALA A 29 13.09 -2.15 21.91
CA ALA A 29 14.53 -1.97 22.07
C ALA A 29 15.26 -3.23 22.61
N ASN A 30 14.52 -4.13 23.26
CA ASN A 30 15.03 -5.43 23.76
C ASN A 30 14.59 -6.60 22.87
N ASN A 31 14.15 -6.36 21.62
CA ASN A 31 13.75 -7.41 20.70
C ASN A 31 14.92 -8.40 20.51
N SER A 32 14.64 -9.69 20.76
CA SER A 32 15.66 -10.74 20.74
C SER A 32 16.22 -11.04 19.35
N TRP A 33 15.52 -10.59 18.30
CA TRP A 33 15.88 -10.82 16.89
C TRP A 33 16.75 -9.69 16.32
N CYS A 34 16.81 -8.54 16.99
CA CYS A 34 17.64 -7.38 16.60
C CYS A 34 19.10 -7.50 17.00
N SER A 35 19.59 -8.68 17.39
CA SER A 35 20.99 -8.87 17.78
C SER A 35 21.79 -9.55 16.66
N GLU A 36 23.02 -9.13 16.45
CA GLU A 36 23.99 -9.65 15.47
C GLU A 36 24.20 -11.19 15.47
N THR A 37 23.54 -11.92 16.36
CA THR A 37 23.71 -13.36 16.56
C THR A 37 22.46 -14.18 16.29
N SER A 38 21.33 -13.56 15.96
CA SER A 38 20.11 -14.28 15.60
C SER A 38 20.23 -14.79 14.16
N GLN A 39 20.71 -16.03 13.99
CA GLN A 39 20.65 -16.72 12.70
C GLN A 39 19.19 -16.90 12.33
N GLY A 40 18.75 -16.19 11.28
CA GLY A 40 17.40 -16.07 10.81
C GLY A 40 16.65 -17.38 10.67
N LYS A 41 15.80 -17.63 11.65
CA LYS A 41 14.69 -18.55 11.48
C LYS A 41 13.44 -17.69 11.64
N GLY A 42 12.67 -17.49 10.57
CA GLY A 42 11.38 -16.82 10.63
C GLY A 42 10.53 -17.38 11.77
N LEU A 43 9.80 -16.50 12.48
CA LEU A 43 8.97 -16.83 13.65
C LEU A 43 8.04 -18.02 13.40
N TYR A 44 7.62 -18.19 12.15
CA TYR A 44 6.66 -19.21 11.74
C TYR A 44 7.22 -20.29 10.80
N SER A 45 8.53 -20.33 10.57
CA SER A 45 9.19 -21.30 9.66
C SER A 45 9.31 -22.72 10.21
N THR A 46 8.93 -23.00 11.44
CA THR A 46 9.22 -24.27 12.16
C THR A 46 8.12 -25.27 12.30
N GLU A 47 6.94 -25.11 11.72
CA GLU A 47 5.97 -26.20 11.67
C GLU A 47 6.00 -26.88 10.31
N LYS A 48 6.71 -28.03 10.24
CA LYS A 48 6.63 -29.00 9.14
C LYS A 48 5.22 -29.59 9.05
N GLY A 49 4.30 -28.83 8.53
CA GLY A 49 3.06 -29.34 7.97
C GLY A 49 3.33 -29.76 6.54
N ASN A 50 3.25 -31.05 6.28
CA ASN A 50 3.41 -31.74 5.02
C ASN A 50 2.57 -31.10 3.90
N LEU A 51 3.10 -30.10 3.21
CA LEU A 51 2.66 -29.64 1.90
C LEU A 51 3.79 -29.98 0.94
N ASP A 52 3.45 -30.85 -0.01
CA ASP A 52 4.30 -31.53 -0.97
C ASP A 52 5.25 -30.57 -1.71
N SER A 53 6.53 -30.80 -1.48
CA SER A 53 7.70 -30.50 -2.31
C SER A 53 7.76 -29.19 -3.11
N GLY A 54 8.16 -28.13 -2.43
CA GLY A 54 9.12 -27.19 -2.97
C GLY A 54 10.14 -26.95 -1.86
N ASP A 55 11.34 -27.46 -2.03
CA ASP A 55 12.45 -27.21 -1.12
C ASP A 55 12.75 -25.70 -1.09
N PHE A 56 12.12 -25.01 -0.16
CA PHE A 56 12.66 -23.73 0.31
C PHE A 56 13.85 -24.11 1.17
N GLU A 57 15.02 -24.16 0.57
CA GLU A 57 16.28 -24.20 1.32
C GLU A 57 16.31 -22.94 2.18
N ASP A 58 16.53 -23.15 3.46
CA ASP A 58 16.80 -22.20 4.52
C ASP A 58 17.98 -21.28 4.07
N GLU A 59 17.70 -20.28 3.24
CA GLU A 59 18.68 -19.25 2.94
C GLU A 59 18.82 -18.43 4.23
N SER A 60 19.94 -18.64 4.88
CA SER A 60 20.43 -17.79 5.94
C SER A 60 20.45 -16.36 5.40
N TYR A 61 19.46 -15.54 5.81
CA TYR A 61 19.59 -14.10 5.75
C TYR A 61 20.78 -13.72 6.60
N ASP A 62 21.93 -13.62 5.95
CA ASP A 62 23.21 -13.26 6.56
C ASP A 62 23.38 -11.71 6.51
N GLU A 63 22.27 -10.97 6.55
CA GLU A 63 22.28 -9.54 6.72
C GLU A 63 22.03 -9.23 8.20
N ASP A 64 22.90 -8.42 8.78
CA ASP A 64 22.80 -7.92 10.14
C ASP A 64 21.38 -7.37 10.37
N HIS A 65 20.58 -8.05 11.22
CA HIS A 65 19.25 -7.57 11.63
C HIS A 65 19.41 -6.35 12.54
N ASP A 66 19.86 -5.24 11.95
CA ASP A 66 20.04 -3.98 12.66
C ASP A 66 18.73 -3.17 12.70
N CYS A 67 17.89 -3.47 13.68
CA CYS A 67 16.65 -2.74 13.90
C CYS A 67 16.87 -1.25 14.22
N SER A 68 18.08 -0.82 14.57
CA SER A 68 18.36 0.58 14.85
C SER A 68 18.27 1.48 13.63
N LEU A 69 18.32 0.90 12.41
CA LEU A 69 18.16 1.62 11.14
C LEU A 69 16.82 2.35 11.05
N TYR A 70 15.75 1.74 11.59
CA TYR A 70 14.39 2.28 11.57
C TYR A 70 13.91 2.74 12.94
N GLY A 71 14.74 2.60 13.97
CA GLY A 71 14.45 2.95 15.35
C GLY A 71 13.71 1.85 16.10
N THR A 72 13.95 1.83 17.41
CA THR A 72 13.33 0.90 18.36
C THR A 72 12.67 1.69 19.49
N PHE A 73 11.65 1.12 20.11
CA PHE A 73 10.91 1.73 21.22
C PHE A 73 11.28 1.07 22.55
N ASP A 74 11.72 1.89 23.52
CA ASP A 74 11.87 1.46 24.91
C ASP A 74 10.74 2.04 25.76
N PRO A 75 9.75 1.21 26.19
CA PRO A 75 8.66 1.69 27.02
C PRO A 75 9.10 2.19 28.39
N THR A 76 10.30 1.81 28.86
CA THR A 76 10.84 2.29 30.15
C THR A 76 11.39 3.71 30.08
N ASP A 77 11.66 4.21 28.88
CA ASP A 77 12.10 5.58 28.61
C ASP A 77 10.91 6.52 28.30
N SER A 78 9.67 6.06 28.47
CA SER A 78 8.50 6.92 28.30
C SER A 78 7.67 7.02 29.58
N ASP A 79 7.56 8.21 30.13
CA ASP A 79 6.73 8.50 31.30
C ASP A 79 5.21 8.43 30.97
N THR A 80 4.85 8.45 29.71
CA THR A 80 3.45 8.40 29.21
C THR A 80 3.02 7.01 28.79
N TRP A 81 3.94 6.04 28.70
CA TRP A 81 3.61 4.66 28.36
C TRP A 81 2.68 4.01 29.39
N ARG A 82 1.64 3.38 28.92
CA ARG A 82 0.71 2.59 29.74
C ARG A 82 0.50 1.23 29.11
N ALA A 83 1.09 0.19 29.70
CA ALA A 83 0.83 -1.18 29.28
C ALA A 83 -0.65 -1.52 29.41
N THR A 84 -1.22 -2.18 28.41
CA THR A 84 -2.58 -2.69 28.40
C THR A 84 -2.57 -4.24 28.44
N PRO A 85 -3.62 -4.87 28.95
CA PRO A 85 -3.71 -6.33 28.90
C PRO A 85 -3.82 -6.84 27.47
N GLY A 86 -3.32 -8.05 27.24
CA GLY A 86 -3.38 -8.78 25.97
C GLY A 86 -2.00 -9.00 25.35
N SER A 87 -1.89 -10.08 24.60
CA SER A 87 -0.73 -10.38 23.78
C SER A 87 -0.94 -9.83 22.36
N PHE A 88 0.13 -9.36 21.75
CA PHE A 88 0.15 -9.00 20.33
C PHE A 88 0.72 -10.17 19.53
N SER A 89 0.07 -10.51 18.44
CA SER A 89 0.57 -11.46 17.46
C SER A 89 -0.08 -11.16 16.11
N THR A 90 0.74 -11.00 15.09
CA THR A 90 0.29 -10.82 13.71
C THR A 90 1.10 -11.71 12.77
N ILE A 91 0.48 -12.15 11.68
CA ILE A 91 1.11 -12.87 10.57
C ILE A 91 0.60 -12.27 9.27
N TYR A 92 1.52 -11.89 8.41
CA TYR A 92 1.23 -11.31 7.11
C TYR A 92 1.10 -12.38 6.00
N GLY A 93 0.65 -11.95 4.81
CA GLY A 93 0.41 -12.85 3.67
C GLY A 93 1.67 -13.57 3.16
N ASP A 94 2.84 -12.99 3.34
CA ASP A 94 4.16 -13.56 3.03
C ASP A 94 4.71 -14.49 4.14
N ARG A 95 3.96 -14.62 5.26
CA ARG A 95 4.27 -15.39 6.46
C ARG A 95 5.32 -14.74 7.39
N THR A 96 5.71 -13.50 7.15
CA THR A 96 6.38 -12.71 8.17
C THR A 96 5.41 -12.34 9.27
N GLY A 97 5.92 -12.02 10.46
CA GLY A 97 5.06 -11.67 11.57
C GLY A 97 5.79 -11.05 12.74
N ALA A 98 5.00 -10.71 13.76
CA ALA A 98 5.50 -10.12 14.99
C ALA A 98 4.71 -10.57 16.20
N ASN A 99 5.39 -10.72 17.34
CA ASN A 99 4.81 -11.08 18.62
C ASN A 99 5.27 -10.12 19.72
N GLY A 100 4.38 -9.84 20.68
CA GLY A 100 4.73 -8.93 21.78
C GLY A 100 3.56 -8.62 22.69
N SER A 101 3.46 -7.36 23.12
CA SER A 101 2.45 -6.88 24.06
C SER A 101 1.92 -5.50 23.71
N TRP A 102 0.72 -5.20 24.20
CA TRP A 102 0.00 -3.96 23.93
C TRP A 102 0.25 -2.90 24.99
N GLY A 103 0.19 -1.62 24.57
CA GLY A 103 0.12 -0.46 25.43
C GLY A 103 -0.45 0.75 24.71
N GLN A 104 -0.38 1.88 25.39
CA GLN A 104 -0.77 3.17 24.84
C GLN A 104 0.28 4.22 25.15
N ASP A 105 0.53 5.10 24.18
CA ASP A 105 1.41 6.24 24.34
C ASP A 105 0.98 7.42 23.44
N THR A 106 1.74 8.49 23.50
CA THR A 106 1.62 9.62 22.57
C THR A 106 2.47 9.34 21.34
N VAL A 107 1.87 9.50 20.17
CA VAL A 107 2.54 9.49 18.86
C VAL A 107 2.61 10.94 18.38
N THR A 108 3.79 11.38 17.95
CA THR A 108 3.97 12.72 17.38
C THR A 108 4.38 12.61 15.92
N ILE A 109 3.57 13.22 15.04
CA ILE A 109 3.80 13.26 13.60
C ILE A 109 3.96 14.73 13.20
N GLN A 110 5.13 15.11 12.67
CA GLN A 110 5.45 16.49 12.27
C GLN A 110 5.10 17.56 13.36
N GLY A 111 5.32 17.23 14.62
CA GLY A 111 5.07 18.12 15.74
C GLY A 111 3.60 18.16 16.24
N VAL A 112 2.73 17.34 15.64
CA VAL A 112 1.34 17.16 16.13
C VAL A 112 1.28 15.95 17.05
N GLU A 113 0.92 16.17 18.31
CA GLU A 113 0.74 15.10 19.30
C GLU A 113 -0.64 14.42 19.13
N ILE A 114 -0.64 13.10 19.05
CA ILE A 114 -1.82 12.24 19.08
C ILE A 114 -1.71 11.39 20.34
N LYS A 115 -2.60 11.61 21.29
CA LYS A 115 -2.51 11.00 22.63
C LYS A 115 -3.26 9.68 22.69
N ASP A 116 -2.85 8.84 23.65
CA ASP A 116 -3.54 7.59 23.98
C ASP A 116 -3.69 6.64 22.77
N VAL A 117 -2.71 6.66 21.86
CA VAL A 117 -2.67 5.75 20.69
C VAL A 117 -2.35 4.34 21.17
N TYR A 118 -3.13 3.35 20.73
CA TYR A 118 -2.80 1.95 20.92
C TYR A 118 -1.58 1.56 20.07
N ILE A 119 -0.62 0.93 20.72
CA ILE A 119 0.65 0.54 20.11
C ILE A 119 1.02 -0.84 20.62
N ALA A 120 1.35 -1.77 19.73
CA ALA A 120 2.01 -2.99 20.11
C ALA A 120 3.53 -2.80 20.09
N GLN A 121 4.21 -3.24 21.12
CA GLN A 121 5.65 -3.39 21.12
C GLN A 121 6.00 -4.85 20.82
N SER A 122 6.86 -5.06 19.83
CA SER A 122 7.22 -6.39 19.37
C SER A 122 8.52 -6.86 20.02
N ASP A 123 8.43 -7.94 20.80
CA ASP A 123 9.57 -8.60 21.42
C ASP A 123 10.27 -9.58 20.47
N GLU A 124 9.55 -10.00 19.41
CA GLU A 124 10.01 -10.87 18.33
C GLU A 124 9.36 -10.42 17.02
N ALA A 125 10.17 -10.17 15.98
CA ALA A 125 9.66 -9.81 14.65
C ALA A 125 10.58 -10.34 13.56
N ASP A 126 10.02 -10.76 12.43
CA ASP A 126 10.78 -11.17 11.26
C ASP A 126 11.39 -9.96 10.52
N GLU A 127 10.76 -8.77 10.65
CA GLU A 127 11.19 -7.53 10.04
C GLU A 127 12.04 -6.67 10.99
N ILE A 128 12.88 -5.79 10.42
CA ILE A 128 13.72 -4.85 11.19
C ILE A 128 13.04 -3.49 11.41
N PHE A 129 11.81 -3.33 10.97
CA PHE A 129 10.97 -2.14 11.11
C PHE A 129 9.58 -2.51 11.62
N GLY A 130 8.90 -1.54 12.20
CA GLY A 130 7.50 -1.67 12.59
C GLY A 130 6.54 -1.24 11.48
N VAL A 131 5.25 -1.46 11.71
CA VAL A 131 4.18 -1.16 10.75
C VAL A 131 3.17 -0.21 11.36
N LEU A 132 2.71 0.75 10.56
CA LEU A 132 1.57 1.59 10.82
C LEU A 132 0.40 1.15 9.95
N GLY A 133 -0.43 0.25 10.48
CA GLY A 133 -1.71 -0.14 9.88
C GLY A 133 -2.73 0.98 9.98
N ILE A 134 -3.29 1.38 8.84
CA ILE A 134 -4.28 2.48 8.74
C ILE A 134 -5.61 2.03 8.13
N GLY A 135 -5.86 0.74 8.06
CA GLY A 135 -7.09 0.14 7.56
C GLY A 135 -8.25 0.19 8.56
N TYR A 136 -9.24 -0.64 8.33
CA TYR A 136 -10.44 -0.72 9.18
C TYR A 136 -10.15 -1.31 10.56
N ARG A 137 -10.73 -0.71 11.62
CA ARG A 137 -10.62 -1.25 12.99
C ARG A 137 -11.08 -2.71 13.11
N ASN A 138 -11.94 -3.19 12.24
CA ASN A 138 -12.38 -4.57 12.24
C ASN A 138 -11.31 -5.55 11.74
N ASN A 139 -10.24 -5.05 11.14
CA ASN A 139 -9.07 -5.81 10.72
C ASN A 139 -7.90 -5.74 11.73
N GLU A 140 -8.14 -5.24 12.94
CA GLU A 140 -7.17 -5.26 14.02
C GLU A 140 -6.91 -6.69 14.51
N ALA A 141 -5.66 -7.02 14.83
CA ALA A 141 -5.28 -8.34 15.37
C ALA A 141 -6.08 -8.69 16.64
N THR A 142 -6.48 -7.68 17.42
CA THR A 142 -7.31 -7.86 18.62
C THR A 142 -8.76 -8.25 18.33
N ASN A 143 -9.24 -8.10 17.09
CA ASN A 143 -10.62 -8.45 16.72
C ASN A 143 -10.82 -9.96 16.46
N PHE A 144 -9.78 -10.76 16.60
CA PHE A 144 -9.85 -12.19 16.39
C PHE A 144 -9.81 -12.93 17.74
N THR A 145 -10.78 -13.81 17.97
CA THR A 145 -10.85 -14.61 19.20
C THR A 145 -9.78 -15.68 19.19
N THR A 146 -8.96 -15.71 20.24
CA THR A 146 -8.00 -16.80 20.48
C THR A 146 -8.55 -17.79 21.52
N ALA A 147 -7.81 -18.87 21.80
CA ALA A 147 -8.19 -19.82 22.84
C ALA A 147 -8.19 -19.22 24.26
N THR A 148 -7.48 -18.13 24.48
CA THR A 148 -7.24 -17.51 25.78
C THR A 148 -7.80 -16.10 25.92
N GLU A 149 -8.09 -15.41 24.80
CA GLU A 149 -8.50 -14.01 24.79
C GLU A 149 -9.77 -13.82 23.96
N SER A 150 -10.65 -12.93 24.44
CA SER A 150 -11.86 -12.55 23.71
C SER A 150 -11.53 -11.40 22.75
N ALA A 151 -12.12 -11.43 21.56
CA ALA A 151 -11.98 -10.36 20.59
C ALA A 151 -12.47 -9.02 21.13
N PHE A 152 -11.76 -7.97 20.80
CA PHE A 152 -12.16 -6.56 21.00
C PHE A 152 -11.56 -5.69 19.88
N THR A 153 -12.08 -4.50 19.72
CA THR A 153 -11.51 -3.48 18.83
C THR A 153 -11.17 -2.24 19.62
N TYR A 154 -10.23 -1.45 19.11
CA TYR A 154 -9.82 -0.17 19.68
C TYR A 154 -9.86 0.93 18.60
N ASP A 155 -9.61 2.17 18.99
CA ASP A 155 -9.46 3.26 18.01
C ASP A 155 -8.00 3.28 17.52
N ASN A 156 -7.77 2.85 16.28
CA ASN A 156 -6.45 2.94 15.65
C ASN A 156 -6.06 4.41 15.38
N LEU A 157 -4.85 4.65 14.84
CA LEU A 157 -4.31 6.00 14.71
C LEU A 157 -5.25 6.97 13.99
N PRO A 158 -5.80 6.68 12.78
CA PRO A 158 -6.69 7.63 12.09
C PRO A 158 -7.99 7.91 12.85
N ILE A 159 -8.58 6.90 13.49
CA ILE A 159 -9.78 7.06 14.32
C ILE A 159 -9.47 7.90 15.55
N THR A 160 -8.32 7.66 16.19
CA THR A 160 -7.86 8.45 17.33
C THR A 160 -7.65 9.92 16.96
N MET A 161 -7.05 10.21 15.79
CA MET A 161 -6.92 11.57 15.26
C MET A 161 -8.28 12.25 15.05
N LYS A 162 -9.25 11.55 14.46
CA LYS A 162 -10.62 12.05 14.31
C LYS A 162 -11.27 12.35 15.66
N ASN A 163 -11.18 11.41 16.61
CA ASN A 163 -11.79 11.58 17.94
C ASN A 163 -11.18 12.73 18.76
N GLN A 164 -9.91 13.06 18.48
CA GLN A 164 -9.24 14.23 19.07
C GLN A 164 -9.47 15.53 18.29
N GLY A 165 -10.20 15.47 17.17
CA GLY A 165 -10.55 16.64 16.35
C GLY A 165 -9.37 17.16 15.51
N LEU A 166 -8.36 16.34 15.28
CA LEU A 166 -7.22 16.67 14.40
C LEU A 166 -7.60 16.57 12.92
N ILE A 167 -8.52 15.68 12.61
CA ILE A 167 -9.14 15.53 11.29
C ILE A 167 -10.66 15.44 11.42
N TYR A 168 -11.42 15.80 10.39
CA TYR A 168 -12.89 15.79 10.41
C TYR A 168 -13.49 14.40 10.29
N LYS A 169 -12.89 13.57 9.45
CA LYS A 169 -13.34 12.22 9.11
C LYS A 169 -12.17 11.24 9.17
N ASN A 170 -12.48 9.97 9.31
CA ASN A 170 -11.49 8.89 9.19
C ASN A 170 -11.13 8.71 7.71
N THR A 171 -10.33 9.64 7.20
CA THR A 171 -9.92 9.71 5.80
C THR A 171 -8.42 9.95 5.70
N TYR A 172 -7.84 9.48 4.62
CA TYR A 172 -6.45 9.80 4.25
C TYR A 172 -6.27 9.71 2.74
N SER A 173 -5.25 10.38 2.23
CA SER A 173 -4.81 10.23 0.84
C SER A 173 -3.35 9.85 0.77
N ILE A 174 -3.00 9.07 -0.24
CA ILE A 174 -1.67 8.55 -0.47
C ILE A 174 -1.25 8.88 -1.91
N TYR A 175 -0.06 9.41 -2.02
CA TYR A 175 0.68 9.55 -3.25
C TYR A 175 2.02 8.87 -3.06
N LEU A 176 2.31 7.88 -3.89
CA LEU A 176 3.62 7.25 -3.99
C LEU A 176 4.30 7.82 -5.23
N ASP A 177 5.57 8.22 -5.11
CA ASP A 177 6.36 8.57 -6.29
C ASP A 177 6.71 7.31 -7.09
N GLU A 178 7.46 7.46 -8.19
CA GLU A 178 7.82 6.31 -9.03
C GLU A 178 8.35 5.14 -8.17
N ALA A 179 7.94 3.92 -8.49
CA ALA A 179 8.34 2.70 -7.78
C ALA A 179 9.89 2.50 -7.68
N SER A 180 10.64 3.26 -8.45
CA SER A 180 12.11 3.32 -8.43
C SER A 180 12.69 4.45 -7.57
N ASP A 181 11.85 5.35 -7.01
CA ASP A 181 12.25 6.48 -6.16
C ASP A 181 11.19 6.73 -5.08
N ILE A 182 11.24 5.93 -4.02
CA ILE A 182 10.28 5.94 -2.90
C ILE A 182 10.50 7.10 -1.91
N ASP A 183 11.42 8.03 -2.20
CA ASP A 183 11.84 9.07 -1.26
C ASP A 183 10.85 10.24 -1.16
N SER A 184 9.82 10.32 -2.02
CA SER A 184 8.88 11.44 -2.09
C SER A 184 7.41 11.05 -1.92
N ALA A 185 7.12 9.94 -1.24
CA ALA A 185 5.75 9.55 -0.90
C ALA A 185 5.08 10.55 0.06
N ILE A 186 3.79 10.78 -0.13
CA ILE A 186 2.98 11.68 0.69
C ILE A 186 1.81 10.90 1.28
N LEU A 187 1.64 11.00 2.59
CA LEU A 187 0.44 10.58 3.31
C LEU A 187 -0.21 11.81 3.94
N LEU A 188 -1.46 12.11 3.59
CA LEU A 188 -2.24 13.17 4.18
C LEU A 188 -3.40 12.57 4.98
N PHE A 189 -3.49 12.85 6.27
CA PHE A 189 -4.66 12.52 7.05
C PHE A 189 -5.71 13.62 6.96
N GLY A 190 -6.94 13.28 6.58
CA GLY A 190 -8.08 14.21 6.53
C GLY A 190 -8.04 15.23 5.39
N ALA A 191 -7.20 15.06 4.38
CA ALA A 191 -7.05 16.00 3.27
C ALA A 191 -6.72 15.29 1.95
N ILE A 192 -6.90 16.02 0.84
CA ILE A 192 -6.37 15.68 -0.49
C ILE A 192 -5.41 16.77 -0.98
N ASP A 193 -4.59 16.42 -1.95
CA ASP A 193 -3.74 17.35 -2.70
C ASP A 193 -4.13 17.31 -4.19
N HIS A 194 -4.74 18.38 -4.67
CA HIS A 194 -5.21 18.49 -6.05
C HIS A 194 -4.08 18.51 -7.09
N ASP A 195 -2.86 18.84 -6.69
CA ASP A 195 -1.70 18.84 -7.58
C ASP A 195 -1.09 17.43 -7.77
N LYS A 196 -1.50 16.43 -6.99
CA LYS A 196 -0.93 15.08 -7.03
C LYS A 196 -1.67 14.10 -7.93
N TYR A 197 -2.71 14.55 -8.63
CA TYR A 197 -3.39 13.74 -9.64
C TYR A 197 -3.72 14.54 -10.89
N THR A 198 -4.01 13.83 -11.97
CA THR A 198 -4.45 14.41 -13.24
C THR A 198 -5.82 13.85 -13.64
N GLY A 199 -6.64 14.69 -14.25
CA GLY A 199 -8.00 14.30 -14.64
C GLY A 199 -8.97 14.28 -13.45
N ASP A 200 -9.95 13.39 -13.51
CA ASP A 200 -10.99 13.26 -12.49
C ASP A 200 -10.62 12.19 -11.46
N LEU A 201 -11.09 12.33 -10.21
CA LEU A 201 -11.07 11.28 -9.21
C LEU A 201 -12.34 10.42 -9.36
N GLY A 202 -12.16 9.13 -9.66
CA GLY A 202 -13.24 8.15 -9.69
C GLY A 202 -13.56 7.64 -8.30
N LEU A 203 -14.79 7.86 -7.81
CA LEU A 203 -15.26 7.41 -6.51
C LEU A 203 -15.84 6.00 -6.61
N LEU A 204 -15.31 5.08 -5.84
CA LEU A 204 -15.64 3.65 -5.82
C LEU A 204 -16.18 3.27 -4.43
N PRO A 205 -17.22 2.45 -4.34
CA PRO A 205 -17.62 1.88 -3.06
C PRO A 205 -16.65 0.76 -2.67
N ILE A 206 -16.31 0.69 -1.39
CA ILE A 206 -15.62 -0.48 -0.83
C ILE A 206 -16.59 -1.67 -0.85
N ALA A 207 -16.08 -2.85 -1.16
CA ALA A 207 -16.88 -4.05 -1.27
C ALA A 207 -17.64 -4.34 0.02
N THR A 208 -18.94 -4.61 -0.09
CA THR A 208 -19.82 -4.83 1.06
C THR A 208 -19.30 -5.97 1.94
N ASN A 209 -19.29 -5.75 3.25
CA ASN A 209 -18.76 -6.66 4.28
C ASN A 209 -17.26 -6.93 4.20
N SER A 210 -16.50 -6.15 3.45
CA SER A 210 -15.04 -6.21 3.58
C SER A 210 -14.59 -5.54 4.88
N ILE A 211 -13.50 -6.06 5.44
CA ILE A 211 -12.73 -5.43 6.51
C ILE A 211 -11.43 -4.86 5.98
N GLU A 212 -11.24 -4.90 4.67
CA GLU A 212 -10.06 -4.46 3.90
C GLU A 212 -10.49 -3.43 2.85
N LEU A 213 -9.54 -2.79 2.21
CA LEU A 213 -9.78 -1.78 1.19
C LEU A 213 -10.02 -2.41 -0.19
N ASP A 214 -11.01 -3.28 -0.25
CA ASP A 214 -11.42 -3.98 -1.46
C ASP A 214 -12.29 -3.12 -2.37
N VAL A 215 -11.89 -2.95 -3.62
CA VAL A 215 -12.70 -2.39 -4.70
C VAL A 215 -13.00 -3.45 -5.75
N PHE A 216 -13.98 -3.20 -6.63
CA PHE A 216 -14.28 -4.10 -7.74
C PHE A 216 -13.53 -3.69 -9.01
N LEU A 217 -12.71 -4.63 -9.52
CA LEU A 217 -12.06 -4.56 -10.82
C LEU A 217 -12.90 -5.35 -11.84
N ASN A 218 -13.32 -4.70 -12.91
CA ASN A 218 -14.19 -5.28 -13.94
C ASN A 218 -13.45 -5.63 -15.23
N GLY A 219 -12.27 -5.09 -15.45
CA GLY A 219 -11.49 -5.40 -16.64
C GLY A 219 -10.06 -4.93 -16.61
N ILE A 220 -9.23 -5.62 -17.37
CA ILE A 220 -7.82 -5.26 -17.62
C ILE A 220 -7.62 -5.22 -19.14
N TYR A 221 -7.17 -4.08 -19.62
CA TYR A 221 -6.90 -3.85 -21.04
C TYR A 221 -5.48 -3.33 -21.21
N MET A 222 -4.88 -3.60 -22.36
CA MET A 222 -3.56 -3.08 -22.72
C MET A 222 -3.60 -2.41 -24.08
N SER A 223 -2.75 -1.39 -24.27
CA SER A 223 -2.51 -0.75 -25.55
C SER A 223 -1.01 -0.62 -25.81
N ASP A 224 -0.60 -0.79 -27.07
CA ASP A 224 0.76 -0.49 -27.55
C ASP A 224 0.82 0.83 -28.35
N GLY A 225 -0.27 1.62 -28.31
CA GLY A 225 -0.45 2.85 -29.08
C GLY A 225 -1.10 2.64 -30.46
N ASP A 226 -0.92 1.49 -31.08
CA ASP A 226 -1.50 1.15 -32.39
C ASP A 226 -2.71 0.21 -32.25
N SER A 227 -2.69 -0.68 -31.26
CA SER A 227 -3.74 -1.68 -31.01
C SER A 227 -4.12 -1.71 -29.53
N ASN A 228 -5.36 -2.11 -29.26
CA ASN A 228 -5.85 -2.37 -27.94
C ASN A 228 -6.18 -3.86 -27.79
N VAL A 229 -5.82 -4.43 -26.67
CA VAL A 229 -6.06 -5.83 -26.35
C VAL A 229 -6.83 -5.92 -25.04
N THR A 230 -7.88 -6.71 -25.00
CA THR A 230 -8.54 -7.10 -23.76
C THR A 230 -7.76 -8.27 -23.17
N ILE A 231 -7.28 -8.10 -21.94
CA ILE A 231 -6.61 -9.17 -21.20
C ILE A 231 -7.65 -10.02 -20.50
N ALA A 232 -8.48 -9.38 -19.67
CA ALA A 232 -9.49 -10.08 -18.89
C ALA A 232 -10.70 -9.17 -18.63
N THR A 233 -11.89 -9.75 -18.51
CA THR A 233 -13.13 -9.06 -18.13
C THR A 233 -13.94 -9.90 -17.15
N GLY A 234 -14.74 -9.25 -16.31
CA GLY A 234 -15.58 -9.89 -15.30
C GLY A 234 -15.82 -9.00 -14.11
N SER A 235 -15.69 -9.52 -12.91
CA SER A 235 -15.69 -8.72 -11.68
C SER A 235 -14.96 -9.49 -10.58
N VAL A 236 -13.98 -8.85 -9.97
CA VAL A 236 -13.22 -9.41 -8.83
C VAL A 236 -13.04 -8.34 -7.76
N ARG A 237 -12.90 -8.79 -6.52
CA ARG A 237 -12.40 -7.93 -5.45
C ARG A 237 -10.90 -7.78 -5.60
N THR A 238 -10.43 -6.56 -5.46
CA THR A 238 -9.02 -6.19 -5.56
C THR A 238 -8.65 -5.35 -4.35
N LEU A 239 -7.72 -5.84 -3.55
CA LEU A 239 -7.19 -5.13 -2.39
C LEU A 239 -6.23 -4.04 -2.85
N LEU A 240 -6.38 -2.82 -2.35
CA LEU A 240 -5.42 -1.72 -2.50
C LEU A 240 -4.53 -1.65 -1.25
N ASP A 241 -3.27 -2.07 -1.38
CA ASP A 241 -2.43 -2.39 -0.23
C ASP A 241 -1.01 -1.82 -0.35
N THR A 242 -0.71 -0.79 0.45
CA THR A 242 0.65 -0.22 0.55
C THR A 242 1.61 -1.05 1.40
N GLY A 243 1.13 -2.08 2.08
CA GLY A 243 1.94 -3.08 2.77
C GLY A 243 2.55 -4.10 1.80
N THR A 244 2.03 -4.18 0.57
CA THR A 244 2.50 -5.09 -0.48
C THR A 244 3.29 -4.31 -1.54
N SER A 245 4.56 -4.66 -1.79
CA SER A 245 5.40 -3.94 -2.76
C SER A 245 5.01 -4.19 -4.22
N LEU A 246 4.51 -5.39 -4.55
CA LEU A 246 4.25 -5.82 -5.93
C LEU A 246 2.74 -5.91 -6.21
N THR A 247 2.39 -5.89 -7.49
CA THR A 247 1.03 -6.19 -7.95
C THR A 247 0.88 -7.71 -8.07
N LEU A 248 -0.01 -8.28 -7.24
CA LEU A 248 -0.26 -9.71 -7.20
C LEU A 248 -1.50 -10.07 -8.04
N LEU A 249 -1.33 -11.05 -8.92
CA LEU A 249 -2.37 -11.50 -9.85
C LEU A 249 -2.35 -13.04 -9.95
N PRO A 250 -3.49 -13.70 -10.21
CA PRO A 250 -3.50 -15.12 -10.58
C PRO A 250 -2.60 -15.40 -11.77
N SER A 251 -1.92 -16.55 -11.77
CA SER A 251 -0.91 -16.89 -12.78
C SER A 251 -1.40 -16.77 -14.22
N ASP A 252 -2.65 -17.15 -14.49
CA ASP A 252 -3.21 -17.11 -15.84
C ASP A 252 -3.39 -15.67 -16.36
N VAL A 253 -3.85 -14.75 -15.51
CA VAL A 253 -3.97 -13.32 -15.84
C VAL A 253 -2.57 -12.70 -15.99
N LEU A 254 -1.68 -13.01 -15.06
CA LEU A 254 -0.30 -12.53 -15.09
C LEU A 254 0.44 -12.99 -16.37
N GLU A 255 0.35 -14.27 -16.73
CA GLU A 255 0.95 -14.80 -17.97
C GLU A 255 0.43 -14.07 -19.21
N ALA A 256 -0.89 -13.80 -19.29
CA ALA A 256 -1.46 -13.06 -20.40
C ALA A 256 -0.92 -11.63 -20.51
N ILE A 257 -0.73 -10.96 -19.39
CA ILE A 257 -0.11 -9.62 -19.30
C ILE A 257 1.36 -9.69 -19.77
N LEU A 258 2.14 -10.62 -19.22
CA LEU A 258 3.57 -10.76 -19.53
C LEU A 258 3.81 -11.11 -21.00
N ASP A 259 2.97 -11.96 -21.58
CA ASP A 259 3.01 -12.30 -23.01
C ASP A 259 2.73 -11.05 -23.88
N GLN A 260 1.74 -10.23 -23.50
CA GLN A 260 1.41 -9.00 -24.22
C GLN A 260 2.53 -7.95 -24.12
N ILE A 261 3.18 -7.82 -22.97
CA ILE A 261 4.36 -6.94 -22.77
C ILE A 261 5.56 -7.46 -23.58
N GLY A 262 5.64 -8.76 -23.83
CA GLY A 262 6.82 -9.44 -24.38
C GLY A 262 7.91 -9.58 -23.31
N ALA A 263 7.51 -9.84 -22.06
CA ALA A 263 8.41 -10.04 -20.94
C ALA A 263 9.11 -11.40 -20.99
N SER A 264 10.24 -11.48 -20.31
CA SER A 264 10.99 -12.72 -20.07
C SER A 264 10.92 -13.07 -18.58
N THR A 265 10.75 -14.35 -18.29
CA THR A 265 10.76 -14.86 -16.91
C THR A 265 12.13 -15.43 -16.59
N SER A 266 12.67 -15.12 -15.44
CA SER A 266 13.84 -15.71 -14.82
C SER A 266 13.56 -15.89 -13.32
N ASN A 267 14.47 -16.51 -12.60
CA ASN A 267 14.40 -16.53 -11.14
C ASN A 267 15.53 -15.67 -10.58
N ASP A 268 15.28 -15.03 -9.46
CA ASP A 268 16.32 -14.40 -8.63
C ASP A 268 17.14 -15.46 -7.87
N ASP A 269 18.06 -15.00 -7.04
CA ASP A 269 18.96 -15.87 -6.27
C ASP A 269 18.21 -16.70 -5.20
N SER A 270 17.00 -16.24 -4.80
CA SER A 270 16.11 -16.96 -3.87
C SER A 270 15.16 -17.94 -4.56
N GLY A 271 15.21 -18.01 -5.90
CA GLY A 271 14.31 -18.86 -6.69
C GLY A 271 12.95 -18.23 -7.00
N LEU A 272 12.70 -16.99 -6.59
CA LEU A 272 11.46 -16.29 -6.91
C LEU A 272 11.45 -15.83 -8.37
N ALA A 273 10.26 -15.91 -8.99
CA ALA A 273 10.09 -15.50 -10.38
C ALA A 273 10.32 -13.99 -10.54
N LEU A 274 11.19 -13.64 -11.47
CA LEU A 274 11.53 -12.28 -11.87
C LEU A 274 11.07 -12.04 -13.31
N TYR A 275 10.32 -10.99 -13.55
CA TYR A 275 9.80 -10.65 -14.87
C TYR A 275 10.52 -9.42 -15.41
N THR A 276 11.12 -9.56 -16.57
CA THR A 276 11.94 -8.50 -17.18
C THR A 276 11.53 -8.21 -18.61
N ALA A 277 11.67 -6.95 -19.01
CA ALA A 277 11.45 -6.53 -20.39
C ALA A 277 12.51 -5.51 -20.83
N LYS A 278 12.61 -5.24 -22.14
CA LYS A 278 13.42 -4.13 -22.60
C LYS A 278 12.74 -2.81 -22.23
N CYS A 279 13.42 -1.93 -21.49
CA CYS A 279 12.81 -0.65 -21.08
C CYS A 279 12.28 0.19 -22.27
N SER A 280 12.92 0.07 -23.45
CA SER A 280 12.46 0.79 -24.64
C SER A 280 11.17 0.25 -25.24
N SER A 281 10.78 -1.00 -24.97
CA SER A 281 9.52 -1.56 -25.47
C SER A 281 8.32 -1.16 -24.63
N LEU A 282 8.53 -0.67 -23.41
CA LEU A 282 7.45 -0.30 -22.49
C LEU A 282 6.92 1.14 -22.71
N LYS A 283 7.64 1.98 -23.47
CA LYS A 283 7.40 3.43 -23.54
C LYS A 283 6.03 3.84 -24.01
N ASP A 284 5.47 3.10 -24.97
CA ASP A 284 4.20 3.43 -25.64
C ASP A 284 3.08 2.48 -25.20
N GLN A 285 3.38 1.59 -24.22
CA GLN A 285 2.41 0.64 -23.70
C GLN A 285 1.70 1.23 -22.48
N THR A 286 0.38 1.00 -22.41
CA THR A 286 -0.47 1.39 -21.29
C THR A 286 -1.34 0.24 -20.83
N PHE A 287 -1.63 0.24 -19.53
CA PHE A 287 -2.74 -0.49 -18.97
C PHE A 287 -3.96 0.42 -18.86
N THR A 288 -5.15 -0.16 -19.02
CA THR A 288 -6.40 0.43 -18.59
C THR A 288 -7.09 -0.57 -17.68
N PHE A 289 -7.31 -0.15 -16.44
CA PHE A 289 -8.06 -0.90 -15.43
C PHE A 289 -9.47 -0.31 -15.34
N ASP A 290 -10.47 -1.17 -15.48
CA ASP A 290 -11.87 -0.78 -15.35
C ASP A 290 -12.35 -1.07 -13.92
N PHE A 291 -12.57 -0.01 -13.15
CA PHE A 291 -13.16 -0.07 -11.83
C PHE A 291 -14.62 0.40 -11.89
N MET A 292 -15.55 -0.54 -12.07
CA MET A 292 -16.98 -0.24 -12.08
C MET A 292 -17.38 0.82 -13.15
N GLY A 293 -16.78 0.73 -14.34
CA GLY A 293 -16.97 1.67 -15.45
C GLY A 293 -16.13 2.94 -15.37
N TYR A 294 -15.32 3.12 -14.31
CA TYR A 294 -14.26 4.13 -14.26
C TYR A 294 -12.97 3.53 -14.80
N GLU A 295 -12.54 4.01 -15.96
CA GLU A 295 -11.34 3.54 -16.64
C GLU A 295 -10.11 4.34 -16.19
N LEU A 296 -9.20 3.69 -15.47
CA LEU A 296 -7.92 4.23 -15.07
C LEU A 296 -6.83 3.78 -16.05
N THR A 297 -6.27 4.71 -16.81
CA THR A 297 -5.20 4.40 -17.78
C THR A 297 -3.85 4.89 -17.27
N VAL A 298 -2.90 3.96 -17.14
CA VAL A 298 -1.54 4.19 -16.61
C VAL A 298 -0.48 3.58 -17.52
N PRO A 299 0.76 4.12 -17.56
CA PRO A 299 1.81 3.56 -18.39
C PRO A 299 2.32 2.22 -17.85
N VAL A 300 2.62 1.26 -18.72
CA VAL A 300 3.29 -0.01 -18.32
C VAL A 300 4.66 0.26 -17.67
N SER A 301 5.35 1.32 -18.10
CA SER A 301 6.63 1.73 -17.50
C SER A 301 6.53 2.15 -16.03
N GLY A 302 5.35 2.50 -15.53
CA GLY A 302 5.12 2.81 -14.13
C GLY A 302 5.15 1.60 -13.20
N PHE A 303 5.11 0.37 -13.75
CA PHE A 303 5.28 -0.88 -13.02
C PHE A 303 6.74 -1.35 -12.95
N VAL A 304 7.70 -0.52 -13.37
CA VAL A 304 9.12 -0.87 -13.32
C VAL A 304 9.68 -0.60 -11.93
N THR A 305 10.12 -1.65 -11.25
CA THR A 305 10.72 -1.56 -9.91
C THR A 305 12.23 -1.37 -9.95
N GLU A 306 12.89 -1.87 -11.02
CA GLU A 306 14.35 -1.76 -11.16
C GLU A 306 14.75 -1.57 -12.62
N LYS A 307 15.78 -0.75 -12.87
CA LYS A 307 16.38 -0.54 -14.19
C LYS A 307 17.86 -0.93 -14.16
N SER A 308 18.20 -1.99 -14.89
CA SER A 308 19.59 -2.42 -15.10
C SER A 308 19.99 -2.27 -16.56
N GLY A 309 20.67 -1.19 -16.91
CA GLY A 309 21.07 -0.88 -18.27
C GLY A 309 19.87 -0.65 -19.20
N LYS A 310 19.56 -1.65 -20.06
CA LYS A 310 18.42 -1.60 -20.99
C LYS A 310 17.28 -2.53 -20.58
N THR A 311 17.44 -3.21 -19.47
CA THR A 311 16.48 -4.18 -18.93
C THR A 311 15.75 -3.52 -17.77
N CYS A 312 14.44 -3.64 -17.77
CA CYS A 312 13.54 -3.20 -16.72
C CYS A 312 12.93 -4.42 -16.03
N THR A 313 12.96 -4.48 -14.73
CA THR A 313 12.25 -5.45 -13.90
C THR A 313 10.84 -4.94 -13.64
N LEU A 314 9.86 -5.82 -13.79
CA LEU A 314 8.44 -5.49 -13.65
C LEU A 314 7.94 -5.91 -12.27
N GLY A 315 7.20 -5.03 -11.60
CA GLY A 315 6.66 -5.19 -10.26
C GLY A 315 5.41 -6.07 -10.19
N PHE A 316 5.46 -7.27 -10.75
CA PHE A 316 4.39 -8.26 -10.70
C PHE A 316 4.83 -9.54 -10.00
N ARG A 317 3.87 -10.24 -9.40
CA ARG A 317 4.05 -11.58 -8.83
C ARG A 317 2.78 -12.40 -8.97
N SER A 318 2.90 -13.74 -9.02
CA SER A 318 1.74 -14.62 -8.92
C SER A 318 1.19 -14.61 -7.49
N SER A 319 -0.13 -14.52 -7.38
CA SER A 319 -0.86 -14.67 -6.12
C SER A 319 -1.17 -16.12 -5.75
N ASP A 320 -0.84 -17.09 -6.63
CA ASP A 320 -1.18 -18.48 -6.42
C ASP A 320 -0.60 -19.02 -5.11
N GLY A 321 -1.47 -19.58 -4.28
CA GLY A 321 -1.09 -20.16 -2.98
C GLY A 321 -1.00 -19.16 -1.82
N LEU A 322 -1.24 -17.86 -2.05
CA LEU A 322 -1.23 -16.84 -0.99
C LEU A 322 -2.59 -16.67 -0.30
N GLY A 323 -3.66 -17.23 -0.87
CA GLY A 323 -5.02 -17.10 -0.31
C GLY A 323 -5.73 -15.78 -0.64
N ILE A 324 -5.07 -14.91 -1.40
CA ILE A 324 -5.58 -13.64 -1.94
C ILE A 324 -5.32 -13.66 -3.44
N ASP A 325 -6.31 -13.32 -4.27
CA ASP A 325 -6.17 -13.44 -5.72
C ASP A 325 -5.63 -12.15 -6.37
N TYR A 326 -6.14 -10.97 -5.97
CA TYR A 326 -5.79 -9.69 -6.56
C TYR A 326 -5.38 -8.69 -5.46
N VAL A 327 -4.10 -8.31 -5.46
CA VAL A 327 -3.57 -7.26 -4.59
C VAL A 327 -2.83 -6.24 -5.45
N PHE A 328 -3.26 -5.00 -5.37
CA PHE A 328 -2.62 -3.88 -6.04
C PHE A 328 -1.74 -3.15 -5.02
N GLY A 329 -0.47 -3.57 -4.99
CA GLY A 329 0.56 -3.03 -4.12
C GLY A 329 1.26 -1.80 -4.69
N ASP A 330 2.40 -1.43 -4.13
CA ASP A 330 3.13 -0.20 -4.45
C ASP A 330 3.43 -0.04 -5.94
N SER A 331 3.73 -1.13 -6.65
CA SER A 331 3.99 -1.09 -8.09
C SER A 331 2.78 -0.64 -8.93
N PHE A 332 1.55 -0.84 -8.44
CA PHE A 332 0.34 -0.25 -9.01
C PHE A 332 0.08 1.14 -8.41
N LEU A 333 0.14 1.25 -7.08
CA LEU A 333 -0.25 2.45 -6.34
C LEU A 333 0.66 3.66 -6.65
N SER A 334 1.91 3.45 -7.07
CA SER A 334 2.79 4.52 -7.57
C SER A 334 2.30 5.19 -8.87
N ASN A 335 1.36 4.58 -9.57
CA ASN A 335 0.72 5.18 -10.74
C ASN A 335 -0.59 5.90 -10.41
N VAL A 336 -1.02 5.87 -9.15
CA VAL A 336 -2.37 6.28 -8.72
C VAL A 336 -2.29 7.24 -7.55
N TYR A 337 -3.08 8.29 -7.59
CA TYR A 337 -3.44 9.03 -6.39
C TYR A 337 -4.64 8.34 -5.75
N PHE A 338 -4.51 7.98 -4.48
CA PHE A 338 -5.46 7.15 -3.77
C PHE A 338 -5.99 7.89 -2.53
N VAL A 339 -7.31 7.92 -2.35
CA VAL A 339 -7.99 8.54 -1.20
C VAL A 339 -8.94 7.54 -0.58
N ALA A 340 -8.78 7.24 0.70
CA ALA A 340 -9.70 6.40 1.46
C ALA A 340 -10.60 7.25 2.37
N ASP A 341 -11.90 6.97 2.33
CA ASP A 341 -12.89 7.44 3.29
C ASP A 341 -13.53 6.23 4.00
N LEU A 342 -12.98 5.91 5.16
CA LEU A 342 -13.40 4.74 5.93
C LEU A 342 -14.69 4.98 6.73
N ASP A 343 -15.12 6.24 6.87
CA ASP A 343 -16.43 6.55 7.48
C ASP A 343 -17.59 6.27 6.51
N ASP A 344 -17.42 6.58 5.22
CA ASP A 344 -18.44 6.38 4.19
C ASP A 344 -18.24 5.09 3.39
N ASN A 345 -17.14 4.34 3.64
CA ASN A 345 -16.74 3.12 2.92
C ASN A 345 -16.55 3.39 1.42
N GLU A 346 -15.75 4.40 1.11
CA GLU A 346 -15.49 4.85 -0.24
C GLU A 346 -13.98 5.01 -0.47
N ILE A 347 -13.57 4.79 -1.71
CA ILE A 347 -12.23 5.06 -2.20
C ILE A 347 -12.33 5.93 -3.45
N ALA A 348 -11.54 7.00 -3.50
CA ALA A 348 -11.37 7.75 -4.75
C ALA A 348 -9.97 7.47 -5.31
N ILE A 349 -9.90 7.23 -6.62
CA ILE A 349 -8.64 7.00 -7.34
C ILE A 349 -8.55 7.90 -8.57
N GLY A 350 -7.34 8.32 -8.88
CA GLY A 350 -7.02 9.07 -10.09
C GLY A 350 -5.61 8.77 -10.56
N VAL A 351 -5.25 9.19 -11.76
CA VAL A 351 -3.88 9.00 -12.27
C VAL A 351 -2.92 9.92 -11.50
N ALA A 352 -1.85 9.35 -10.94
CA ALA A 352 -0.84 10.11 -10.23
C ALA A 352 -0.18 11.16 -11.12
N ASN A 353 0.08 12.36 -10.57
CA ASN A 353 0.80 13.44 -11.22
C ASN A 353 2.24 13.52 -10.71
N THR A 354 3.11 12.72 -11.29
CA THR A 354 4.53 12.63 -10.88
C THR A 354 5.37 13.85 -11.31
N GLU A 355 4.81 14.75 -12.14
CA GLU A 355 5.50 15.95 -12.59
C GLU A 355 5.25 17.16 -11.66
N SER A 356 4.28 17.09 -10.74
CA SER A 356 3.94 18.21 -9.87
C SER A 356 4.91 18.37 -8.71
N THR A 357 5.45 19.57 -8.57
CA THR A 357 6.29 20.00 -7.45
C THR A 357 5.59 20.98 -6.51
N THR A 358 4.29 21.21 -6.73
CA THR A 358 3.44 22.10 -5.93
C THR A 358 2.44 21.31 -5.12
N GLU A 359 1.75 21.99 -4.20
CA GLU A 359 0.73 21.45 -3.32
C GLU A 359 -0.52 22.33 -3.41
N ASP A 360 -1.70 21.74 -3.56
CA ASP A 360 -3.01 22.38 -3.47
C ASP A 360 -3.92 21.55 -2.56
N LEU A 361 -3.80 21.84 -1.25
CA LEU A 361 -4.38 21.02 -0.18
C LEU A 361 -5.82 21.43 0.11
N GLU A 362 -6.73 20.46 0.16
CA GLU A 362 -8.12 20.64 0.59
C GLU A 362 -8.51 19.61 1.66
N ALA A 363 -9.09 20.08 2.78
CA ALA A 363 -9.53 19.20 3.85
C ALA A 363 -10.81 18.44 3.47
N ILE A 364 -10.86 17.16 3.83
CA ILE A 364 -12.05 16.32 3.67
C ILE A 364 -12.94 16.48 4.90
N SER A 365 -13.99 17.32 4.80
CA SER A 365 -14.90 17.58 5.92
C SER A 365 -16.23 16.84 5.83
N ASP A 366 -16.65 16.43 4.63
CA ASP A 366 -17.91 15.74 4.34
C ASP A 366 -17.70 14.67 3.28
N ILE A 367 -17.57 15.05 2.04
CA ILE A 367 -17.28 14.16 0.90
C ILE A 367 -15.84 14.35 0.43
N ILE A 368 -15.30 13.38 -0.30
CA ILE A 368 -14.00 13.54 -0.95
C ILE A 368 -14.12 14.63 -2.03
N PRO A 369 -13.38 15.75 -1.90
CA PRO A 369 -13.47 16.85 -2.87
C PRO A 369 -13.12 16.38 -4.28
N SER A 370 -13.82 16.94 -5.28
CA SER A 370 -13.59 16.66 -6.71
C SER A 370 -13.78 15.19 -7.15
N ALA A 371 -14.20 14.30 -6.26
CA ALA A 371 -14.47 12.92 -6.62
C ALA A 371 -15.85 12.78 -7.28
N THR A 372 -15.94 11.94 -8.32
CA THR A 372 -17.16 11.64 -9.04
C THR A 372 -17.44 10.16 -9.00
N GLN A 373 -18.66 9.76 -8.63
CA GLN A 373 -19.04 8.35 -8.58
C GLN A 373 -18.79 7.65 -9.92
N ALA A 374 -18.16 6.47 -9.84
CA ALA A 374 -17.98 5.60 -10.99
C ALA A 374 -19.35 5.29 -11.67
N PRO A 375 -19.41 5.07 -12.98
CA PRO A 375 -20.66 4.83 -13.68
C PRO A 375 -21.52 3.72 -13.10
N GLU A 376 -20.91 2.67 -12.57
CA GLU A 376 -21.58 1.51 -11.97
C GLU A 376 -21.54 1.51 -10.44
N TYR A 377 -21.24 2.65 -9.80
CA TYR A 377 -21.10 2.80 -8.36
C TYR A 377 -22.23 2.16 -7.54
N SER A 378 -23.49 2.32 -7.97
CA SER A 378 -24.67 1.78 -7.29
C SER A 378 -25.04 0.36 -7.73
N SER A 379 -24.28 -0.26 -8.62
CA SER A 379 -24.57 -1.59 -9.14
C SER A 379 -24.17 -2.66 -8.13
N THR A 380 -25.00 -3.69 -7.97
CA THR A 380 -24.59 -4.86 -7.20
C THR A 380 -23.52 -5.60 -7.98
N GLN A 381 -22.34 -5.70 -7.39
CA GLN A 381 -21.24 -6.44 -7.97
C GLN A 381 -21.15 -7.82 -7.33
N ASP A 382 -21.05 -8.84 -8.16
CA ASP A 382 -20.75 -10.21 -7.74
C ASP A 382 -19.32 -10.54 -8.18
N ALA A 383 -18.46 -10.92 -7.24
CA ALA A 383 -17.12 -11.37 -7.54
C ALA A 383 -17.15 -12.71 -8.29
N SER A 384 -17.44 -12.64 -9.59
CA SER A 384 -17.58 -13.82 -10.46
C SER A 384 -16.25 -14.32 -11.06
N GLY A 385 -15.15 -13.63 -10.77
CA GLY A 385 -13.83 -13.84 -11.35
C GLY A 385 -13.65 -13.10 -12.68
N LEU A 386 -12.40 -12.76 -13.00
CA LEU A 386 -12.04 -12.31 -14.34
C LEU A 386 -11.94 -13.52 -15.28
N LYS A 387 -12.35 -13.32 -16.53
CA LYS A 387 -12.21 -14.31 -17.59
C LYS A 387 -11.22 -13.78 -18.63
N LEU A 388 -10.22 -14.59 -18.93
CA LEU A 388 -9.27 -14.29 -19.98
C LEU A 388 -9.98 -14.24 -21.32
N GLU A 389 -9.72 -13.20 -22.08
CA GLU A 389 -10.19 -13.09 -23.46
C GLU A 389 -9.20 -13.81 -24.39
N THR A 390 -9.61 -14.95 -24.93
CA THR A 390 -8.83 -15.72 -25.89
C THR A 390 -9.21 -15.31 -27.32
N GLY A 391 -8.42 -14.41 -27.92
CA GLY A 391 -8.54 -14.09 -29.36
C GLY A 391 -8.34 -12.62 -29.68
N SER A 392 -7.65 -12.35 -30.80
CA SER A 392 -7.48 -10.99 -31.34
C SER A 392 -8.82 -10.36 -31.65
N ILE A 393 -9.23 -9.35 -30.89
CA ILE A 393 -10.42 -8.56 -31.16
C ILE A 393 -10.01 -7.27 -31.85
N THR A 394 -10.54 -7.06 -33.07
CA THR A 394 -10.41 -5.79 -33.79
C THR A 394 -11.30 -4.76 -33.13
N ILE A 395 -10.73 -3.72 -32.52
CA ILE A 395 -11.46 -2.71 -31.75
C ILE A 395 -11.81 -1.51 -32.59
N SER A 396 -13.06 -1.08 -32.44
CA SER A 396 -13.57 0.20 -32.98
C SER A 396 -13.03 1.35 -32.13
N VAL A 397 -12.21 2.20 -32.73
CA VAL A 397 -11.60 3.37 -32.10
C VAL A 397 -12.66 4.38 -31.65
N HIS A 398 -12.79 4.62 -30.35
CA HIS A 398 -13.37 5.85 -29.83
C HIS A 398 -12.24 6.90 -29.74
N LYS A 399 -12.40 7.99 -30.50
CA LYS A 399 -11.41 9.06 -30.57
C LYS A 399 -11.24 9.74 -29.21
N ALA A 400 -10.05 9.62 -28.63
CA ALA A 400 -9.63 10.47 -27.53
C ALA A 400 -9.50 11.94 -27.98
N VAL A 401 -10.01 12.84 -27.16
CA VAL A 401 -9.87 14.30 -27.35
C VAL A 401 -8.42 14.68 -27.05
N LYS A 402 -7.73 15.22 -28.04
CA LYS A 402 -6.35 15.74 -27.86
C LYS A 402 -6.37 17.01 -27.02
N SER A 403 -5.75 16.98 -25.85
CA SER A 403 -5.30 18.16 -25.13
C SER A 403 -3.88 18.51 -25.62
N SER A 404 -3.70 19.73 -26.11
CA SER A 404 -2.42 20.25 -26.58
C SER A 404 -1.76 21.08 -25.47
N GLY A 405 -0.66 20.59 -24.90
CA GLY A 405 0.20 21.34 -23.99
C GLY A 405 1.67 21.11 -24.34
N ALA A 406 2.41 22.19 -24.47
CA ALA A 406 3.79 22.23 -24.98
C ALA A 406 4.80 21.83 -23.90
N VAL A 407 5.78 21.02 -24.31
CA VAL A 407 6.91 20.54 -23.49
C VAL A 407 7.99 21.62 -23.40
N ALA A 408 8.43 21.92 -22.19
CA ALA A 408 9.68 22.66 -21.93
C ALA A 408 10.66 21.79 -21.15
N ASN A 409 11.82 21.56 -21.74
CA ASN A 409 12.93 20.79 -21.15
C ASN A 409 13.61 21.58 -20.02
N VAL A 410 13.70 21.00 -18.83
CA VAL A 410 14.62 21.43 -17.77
C VAL A 410 15.32 20.19 -17.18
N LYS A 411 16.66 20.27 -17.09
CA LYS A 411 17.54 19.22 -16.55
C LYS A 411 17.51 19.20 -15.02
N PRO A 412 17.61 18.03 -14.36
CA PRO A 412 17.62 17.95 -12.92
C PRO A 412 19.02 18.21 -12.33
N ASN A 413 19.03 18.88 -11.20
CA ASN A 413 20.20 19.01 -10.32
C ASN A 413 19.91 18.16 -9.06
N LEU A 414 20.80 17.21 -8.79
CA LEU A 414 20.73 16.35 -7.61
C LEU A 414 21.06 17.16 -6.34
N ALA A 415 20.21 17.06 -5.34
CA ALA A 415 20.58 17.24 -3.94
C ALA A 415 19.63 16.41 -3.06
N ASN A 416 20.21 15.48 -2.32
CA ASN A 416 19.57 14.59 -1.37
C ASN A 416 18.69 15.33 -0.37
N SER A 417 17.45 14.88 -0.21
CA SER A 417 16.68 15.10 1.01
C SER A 417 15.53 14.09 1.07
N LEU A 418 15.65 13.11 1.98
CA LEU A 418 14.53 12.29 2.45
C LEU A 418 13.51 13.22 3.10
N ILE A 419 12.37 13.41 2.50
CA ILE A 419 11.22 14.08 3.13
C ILE A 419 9.97 13.29 2.78
N CYS A 420 9.55 12.41 3.68
CA CYS A 420 8.15 11.98 3.73
C CYS A 420 7.37 13.16 4.32
N SER A 421 6.64 13.90 3.49
CA SER A 421 5.86 15.04 3.95
C SER A 421 4.47 14.56 4.34
N ILE A 422 4.18 14.56 5.64
CA ILE A 422 2.81 14.47 6.15
C ILE A 422 2.35 15.88 6.43
N VAL A 423 1.33 16.34 5.74
CA VAL A 423 0.67 17.61 6.04
C VAL A 423 -0.60 17.30 6.83
N LEU A 424 -0.58 17.62 8.13
CA LEU A 424 -1.78 17.65 8.96
C LEU A 424 -2.40 19.04 8.82
N MET A 425 -3.57 19.12 8.21
CA MET A 425 -4.40 20.31 8.27
C MET A 425 -5.06 20.38 9.66
N ALA A 426 -4.38 21.00 10.62
CA ALA A 426 -5.04 21.43 11.84
C ALA A 426 -6.09 22.48 11.47
N SER A 427 -7.35 22.24 11.84
CA SER A 427 -8.43 23.23 11.73
C SER A 427 -8.14 24.41 12.64
N LEU A 428 -7.33 25.36 12.20
CA LEU A 428 -7.24 26.66 12.84
C LEU A 428 -8.37 27.53 12.28
N VAL A 429 -9.57 27.36 12.80
CA VAL A 429 -10.62 28.37 12.66
C VAL A 429 -10.26 29.51 13.59
N LEU A 430 -9.57 30.50 13.09
CA LEU A 430 -9.55 31.81 13.73
C LEU A 430 -10.91 32.48 13.48
N LEU A 431 -11.77 32.45 14.51
CA LEU A 431 -12.90 33.35 14.57
C LEU A 431 -12.36 34.78 14.83
N ILE A 432 -12.61 35.67 13.89
CA ILE A 432 -12.71 37.10 14.12
C ILE A 432 -14.20 37.47 14.16
#